data_5626cec0d8cc24edca6cba9ebc81d921
#
_entry.id   5626cec0d8cc24edca6cba9ebc81d921
#
_cell.length_a   1.000
_cell.length_b   1.000
_cell.length_c   1.000
_cell.angle_alpha   90.00
_cell.angle_beta   90.00
_cell.angle_gamma   90.00
#
_symmetry.space_group_name_H-M   'P 1'
#
loop_
_entity.id
_entity.type
_entity.pdbx_description
1 polymer ?
#
loop_
_entity_poly.entity_id
_entity_poly.type
_entity_poly.pdbx_seq_one_letter_code
_entity_poly.pdbx_strand_id
1 'polypeptide(L)' 'MISPEQSRAARGWLDWSQDELAKRANVSLSTVRDFEKGRRTPIANNLEAIERALTAGGIEMLVEQDRAVGIRLSRT' A
#
# COMPACT_ATOMS: atom_id res chain seq x y z
N MET A 1 -1.61 -5.40 9.01
CA MET A 1 -0.60 -4.51 8.43
C MET A 1 -0.44 -4.82 6.95
N ILE A 2 -0.33 -3.80 6.12
CA ILE A 2 -0.23 -3.98 4.67
C ILE A 2 1.06 -4.69 4.29
N SER A 3 0.99 -5.57 3.29
CA SER A 3 2.17 -6.27 2.76
C SER A 3 2.65 -5.58 1.47
N PRO A 4 3.91 -5.83 1.07
CA PRO A 4 4.41 -5.34 -0.22
C PRO A 4 3.55 -5.81 -1.39
N GLU A 5 3.08 -7.05 -1.35
CA GLU A 5 2.24 -7.60 -2.40
C GLU A 5 0.90 -6.86 -2.50
N GLN A 6 0.30 -6.55 -1.35
CA GLN A 6 -0.95 -5.80 -1.34
C GLN A 6 -0.76 -4.40 -1.93
N SER A 7 0.37 -3.77 -1.62
CA SER A 7 0.67 -2.43 -2.16
C SER A 7 0.78 -2.47 -3.68
N ARG A 8 1.55 -3.42 -4.21
CA ARG A 8 1.71 -3.55 -5.67
C ARG A 8 0.38 -3.85 -6.35
N ALA A 9 -0.40 -4.78 -5.78
CA ALA A 9 -1.69 -5.17 -6.36
C ALA A 9 -2.67 -4.00 -6.34
N ALA A 10 -2.72 -3.27 -5.23
CA ALA A 10 -3.61 -2.11 -5.11
C ALA A 10 -3.23 -1.03 -6.11
N ARG A 11 -1.93 -0.75 -6.24
CA ARG A 11 -1.48 0.24 -7.24
C ARG A 11 -1.86 -0.21 -8.65
N GLY A 12 -1.66 -1.50 -8.94
CA GLY A 12 -2.02 -2.03 -10.25
C GLY A 12 -3.50 -1.84 -10.55
N TRP A 13 -4.34 -2.11 -9.56
CA TRP A 13 -5.78 -1.91 -9.74
C TRP A 13 -6.13 -0.45 -9.96
N LEU A 14 -5.48 0.45 -9.22
CA LEU A 14 -5.76 1.88 -9.29
C LEU A 14 -5.04 2.58 -10.44
N ASP A 15 -4.14 1.87 -11.11
CA ASP A 15 -3.30 2.43 -12.18
C ASP A 15 -2.43 3.57 -11.65
N TRP A 16 -1.92 3.41 -10.43
CA TRP A 16 -1.02 4.39 -9.81
C TRP A 16 0.42 3.92 -9.95
N SER A 17 1.30 4.85 -10.30
CA SER A 17 2.74 4.60 -10.22
C SER A 17 3.17 4.62 -8.75
N GLN A 18 4.40 4.16 -8.49
CA GLN A 18 4.99 4.29 -7.16
C GLN A 18 5.10 5.76 -6.76
N ASP A 19 5.42 6.63 -7.73
CA ASP A 19 5.51 8.06 -7.46
C ASP A 19 4.16 8.64 -7.07
N GLU A 20 3.09 8.22 -7.73
CA GLU A 20 1.74 8.67 -7.38
C GLU A 20 1.38 8.24 -5.97
N LEU A 21 1.66 6.98 -5.62
CA LEU A 21 1.39 6.50 -4.26
C LEU A 21 2.21 7.28 -3.23
N ALA A 22 3.48 7.53 -3.52
CA ALA A 22 4.34 8.28 -2.60
C ALA A 22 3.79 9.67 -2.35
N LYS A 23 3.32 10.35 -3.40
CA LYS A 23 2.73 11.67 -3.26
C LYS A 23 1.45 11.64 -2.43
N ARG A 24 0.57 10.68 -2.70
CA ARG A 24 -0.70 10.57 -1.98
C ARG A 24 -0.50 10.20 -0.52
N ALA A 25 0.52 9.39 -0.23
CA ALA A 25 0.82 8.99 1.14
C ALA A 25 1.72 9.99 1.86
N ASN A 26 2.24 10.97 1.14
CA ASN A 26 3.17 11.96 1.67
C ASN A 26 4.41 11.31 2.27
N VAL A 27 4.96 10.34 1.54
CA VAL A 27 6.22 9.68 1.88
C VAL A 27 7.14 9.77 0.67
N SER A 28 8.43 9.45 0.86
CA SER A 28 9.37 9.50 -0.25
C SER A 28 9.14 8.36 -1.22
N LEU A 29 9.52 8.59 -2.48
CA LEU A 29 9.45 7.55 -3.50
C LEU A 29 10.32 6.35 -3.11
N SER A 30 11.49 6.61 -2.53
CA SER A 30 12.37 5.51 -2.11
C SER A 30 11.75 4.66 -1.02
N THR A 31 10.95 5.27 -0.13
CA THR A 31 10.22 4.52 0.90
C THR A 31 9.24 3.52 0.26
N VAL A 32 8.46 3.97 -0.73
CA VAL A 32 7.53 3.08 -1.42
C VAL A 32 8.29 2.00 -2.19
N ARG A 33 9.34 2.40 -2.89
CA ARG A 33 10.12 1.47 -3.72
C ARG A 33 10.75 0.37 -2.87
N ASP A 34 11.40 0.75 -1.77
CA ASP A 34 12.04 -0.24 -0.91
C ASP A 34 11.05 -1.15 -0.21
N PHE A 35 9.91 -0.60 0.20
CA PHE A 35 8.85 -1.40 0.81
C PHE A 35 8.32 -2.44 -0.18
N GLU A 36 7.99 -2.01 -1.38
CA GLU A 36 7.38 -2.92 -2.35
C GLU A 36 8.33 -3.99 -2.86
N LYS A 37 9.63 -3.74 -2.77
CA LYS A 37 10.64 -4.75 -3.11
C LYS A 37 10.99 -5.66 -1.94
N GLY A 38 10.45 -5.40 -0.76
CA GLY A 38 10.75 -6.18 0.43
C GLY A 38 12.11 -5.90 1.02
N ARG A 39 12.74 -4.78 0.64
CA ARG A 39 14.08 -4.44 1.14
C ARG A 39 14.05 -3.84 2.52
N ARG A 40 13.00 -3.11 2.85
CA ARG A 40 12.89 -2.40 4.11
C ARG A 40 11.44 -2.22 4.47
N THR A 41 11.11 -2.45 5.75
CA THR A 41 9.80 -2.12 6.28
C THR A 41 9.83 -0.67 6.75
N PRO A 42 8.96 0.19 6.24
CA PRO A 42 8.93 1.59 6.72
C PRO A 42 8.57 1.66 8.19
N ILE A 43 8.90 2.78 8.83
CA ILE A 43 8.42 3.03 10.18
C ILE A 43 6.89 3.03 10.17
N ALA A 44 6.29 2.73 11.33
CA ALA A 44 4.85 2.50 11.43
C ALA A 44 4.02 3.62 10.83
N ASN A 45 4.38 4.88 11.11
CA ASN A 45 3.61 6.02 10.59
C ASN A 45 3.61 6.06 9.07
N ASN A 46 4.74 5.77 8.44
CA ASN A 46 4.83 5.76 6.98
C ASN A 46 4.06 4.60 6.38
N LEU A 47 4.15 3.43 7.02
CA LEU A 47 3.41 2.26 6.54
C LEU A 47 1.91 2.50 6.61
N GLU A 48 1.44 3.09 7.70
CA GLU A 48 0.03 3.45 7.84
C GLU A 48 -0.41 4.48 6.81
N ALA A 49 0.47 5.44 6.49
CA ALA A 49 0.17 6.45 5.50
C ALA A 49 -0.01 5.82 4.12
N ILE A 50 0.84 4.85 3.77
CA ILE A 50 0.71 4.12 2.52
C ILE A 50 -0.63 3.38 2.47
N GLU A 51 -0.97 2.68 3.55
CA GLU A 51 -2.23 1.95 3.61
C GLU A 51 -3.42 2.91 3.49
N ARG A 52 -3.39 4.04 4.20
CA ARG A 52 -4.48 5.02 4.12
C ARG A 52 -4.66 5.57 2.72
N ALA A 53 -3.55 5.83 2.01
CA ALA A 53 -3.64 6.35 0.66
C ALA A 53 -4.35 5.35 -0.27
N LEU A 54 -4.00 4.08 -0.15
CA LEU A 54 -4.61 3.04 -0.98
C LEU A 54 -6.07 2.82 -0.59
N THR A 55 -6.36 2.82 0.70
CA THR A 55 -7.74 2.68 1.19
C THR A 55 -8.60 3.86 0.72
N ALA A 56 -8.07 5.06 0.76
CA ALA A 56 -8.77 6.23 0.26
C ALA A 56 -9.02 6.13 -1.24
N GLY A 57 -8.18 5.42 -1.97
CA GLY A 57 -8.38 5.16 -3.40
C GLY A 57 -9.43 4.10 -3.69
N GLY A 58 -9.94 3.42 -2.67
CA GLY A 58 -11.02 2.45 -2.85
C GLY A 58 -10.60 1.01 -2.70
N ILE A 59 -9.45 0.74 -2.10
CA ILE A 59 -8.94 -0.63 -1.93
C ILE A 59 -9.03 -1.04 -0.47
N GLU A 60 -9.58 -2.22 -0.24
CA GLU A 60 -9.63 -2.83 1.08
C GLU A 60 -8.53 -3.88 1.18
N MET A 61 -7.75 -3.84 2.25
CA MET A 61 -6.68 -4.82 2.47
C MET A 61 -7.26 -6.01 3.22
N LEU A 62 -7.13 -7.20 2.65
CA LEU A 62 -7.69 -8.41 3.24
C LEU A 62 -6.63 -9.11 4.08
N VAL A 63 -7.02 -9.49 5.29
CA VAL A 63 -6.13 -10.14 6.25
C VAL A 63 -6.86 -11.34 6.85
N GLU A 64 -6.19 -12.48 6.93
CA GLU A 64 -6.69 -13.68 7.58
C GLU A 64 -5.63 -14.19 8.53
N GLN A 65 -6.01 -14.42 9.80
CA GLN A 65 -5.08 -14.98 10.80
C GLN A 65 -3.77 -14.18 10.83
N ASP A 66 -3.87 -12.86 10.83
CA ASP A 66 -2.74 -11.93 10.86
C ASP A 66 -1.85 -12.00 9.60
N ARG A 67 -2.36 -12.59 8.52
CA ARG A 67 -1.62 -12.68 7.26
C ARG A 67 -2.33 -11.89 6.19
N ALA A 68 -1.56 -11.11 5.42
CA ALA A 68 -2.08 -10.42 4.26
C ALA A 68 -2.41 -11.46 3.18
N VAL A 69 -3.66 -11.50 2.73
CA VAL A 69 -4.11 -12.52 1.77
C VAL A 69 -4.59 -11.94 0.46
N GLY A 70 -4.79 -10.63 0.37
CA GLY A 70 -5.23 -10.04 -0.89
C GLY A 70 -5.80 -8.66 -0.71
N ILE A 71 -6.49 -8.22 -1.74
CA ILE A 71 -7.17 -6.93 -1.72
C ILE A 71 -8.58 -7.12 -2.26
N ARG A 72 -9.44 -6.17 -1.93
CA ARG A 72 -10.80 -6.13 -2.47
C ARG A 72 -11.13 -4.69 -2.82
N LEU A 73 -11.85 -4.49 -3.94
CA LEU A 73 -12.32 -3.17 -4.29
C LEU A 73 -13.42 -2.79 -3.30
N SER A 74 -13.19 -1.67 -2.60
CA SER A 74 -14.17 -1.17 -1.65
C SER A 74 -15.21 -0.34 -2.42
N ARG A 75 -16.47 -0.59 -2.15
CA ARG A 75 -17.54 0.19 -2.75
C ARG A 75 -17.99 1.26 -1.77
N THR A 76 -18.11 2.45 -2.26
CA THR A 76 -18.66 3.56 -1.49
C THR A 76 -19.98 3.99 -2.07
#